data_1e75f0d09836cf0e4bd4446f3ba4788f
#
_entry.id   1e75f0d09836cf0e4bd4446f3ba4788f
#
_cell.length_a   1.000
_cell.length_b   1.000
_cell.length_c   1.000
_cell.angle_alpha   90.00
_cell.angle_beta   90.00
_cell.angle_gamma   90.00
#
_symmetry.space_group_name_H-M   'P 1'
#
loop_
_entity.id
_entity.type
_entity.pdbx_description
1 polymer ?
#
loop_
_entity_poly.entity_id
_entity_poly.type
_entity_poly.pdbx_seq_one_letter_code
_entity_poly.pdbx_strand_id
1 'polypeptide(L)'
;MSKRLRLAGVFSLTLLFACTACSMNDSLPRNMSLDAFNPHRDTFVCVHEAAVVPAVDPEADRWNQQAMKMTSALLWPNQRDYVGAVALWEKAAERKHWKAMLNLANAYAQGLGVDRNTERAVQITEGAMKLGIPAAYDLMGTYHMNGVGVKQDASRAYAFWQLAADKGSPSAMAYLGSKLDAVYDDPKSGFWGNRKIALKMLECGFAQGSGDAAYALGTTLVGSDKSLDEDNARALKILHEGVKFGSAKSAAYLFGAFDDGDPVAGGVKDRARAERYSVLADRLERAPDLRLPNLDKVVPLPPAKLPKWDGNKETLIDAAKAVTSAPASPAKPAVRPASLRTGRAHVPDGYMLLERPQVAVPPQAETTAAPVGGYWLAQLKYPVAERHFAWNAAQVPMHYRKEELFDRSRPGLIPEDGRIFFHYVGDVIPMPAQPLESHPRVTQGIVRAVEFPDPAIRCRGTRACPVTGIWQADVAGDHPWAATFNQWYRQAYVRQGDTFPDPRAMHLDVSPADVTWTWWNEANHLGFAKLPQVSVGNASENA
;
A
#
# COMPACT_ATOMS: atom_id res chain seq x y z
N MET A 1 72.78 -70.17 -5.48
CA MET A 1 72.61 -69.12 -4.49
C MET A 1 71.54 -68.17 -5.00
N SER A 2 70.44 -68.19 -4.34
CA SER A 2 69.15 -67.57 -4.65
C SER A 2 69.13 -66.10 -4.30
N LYS A 3 68.57 -65.24 -5.14
CA LYS A 3 68.01 -63.95 -4.72
C LYS A 3 66.67 -63.76 -5.40
N ARG A 4 65.61 -63.84 -4.59
CA ARG A 4 64.23 -63.55 -4.98
C ARG A 4 64.04 -62.06 -5.09
N LEU A 5 63.56 -61.60 -6.23
CA LEU A 5 63.09 -60.22 -6.43
C LEU A 5 61.58 -60.21 -6.25
N ARG A 6 61.09 -59.45 -5.27
CA ARG A 6 59.69 -59.22 -5.05
C ARG A 6 59.23 -58.05 -5.95
N LEU A 7 58.31 -58.32 -6.84
CA LEU A 7 57.57 -57.27 -7.59
C LEU A 7 56.44 -56.75 -6.65
N ALA A 8 56.49 -55.47 -6.34
CA ALA A 8 55.41 -54.76 -5.65
C ALA A 8 54.42 -54.30 -6.73
N GLY A 9 53.22 -54.85 -6.68
CA GLY A 9 52.11 -54.37 -7.53
C GLY A 9 51.56 -53.05 -7.02
N VAL A 10 51.61 -52.04 -7.86
CA VAL A 10 50.91 -50.77 -7.65
C VAL A 10 49.46 -50.93 -8.07
N PHE A 11 48.56 -51.05 -7.11
CA PHE A 11 47.12 -50.95 -7.34
C PHE A 11 46.80 -49.45 -7.62
N SER A 12 46.49 -49.13 -8.87
CA SER A 12 45.94 -47.83 -9.28
C SER A 12 44.45 -47.83 -8.89
N LEU A 13 44.16 -47.12 -7.82
CA LEU A 13 42.78 -46.84 -7.39
C LEU A 13 42.22 -45.69 -8.21
N THR A 14 41.64 -46.02 -9.37
CA THR A 14 40.83 -45.05 -10.12
C THR A 14 39.56 -44.76 -9.36
N LEU A 15 39.52 -43.63 -8.64
CA LEU A 15 38.29 -43.09 -8.06
C LEU A 15 37.36 -42.72 -9.22
N LEU A 16 36.30 -43.49 -9.41
CA LEU A 16 35.13 -43.04 -10.16
C LEU A 16 34.48 -41.91 -9.37
N PHE A 17 34.77 -40.67 -9.76
CA PHE A 17 33.86 -39.55 -9.47
C PHE A 17 32.65 -39.69 -10.42
N ALA A 18 31.74 -40.58 -10.06
CA ALA A 18 30.42 -40.64 -10.69
C ALA A 18 29.67 -39.37 -10.31
N CYS A 19 29.19 -38.67 -11.31
CA CYS A 19 28.38 -37.47 -11.24
C CYS A 19 27.32 -37.49 -10.15
N THR A 20 27.60 -36.87 -9.00
CA THR A 20 26.58 -36.49 -8.01
C THR A 20 25.84 -35.19 -8.40
N ALA A 21 26.17 -34.64 -9.57
CA ALA A 21 25.49 -33.43 -10.07
C ALA A 21 24.05 -33.67 -10.56
N CYS A 22 23.70 -34.93 -10.96
CA CYS A 22 22.33 -35.23 -11.39
C CYS A 22 21.34 -35.42 -10.23
N SER A 23 21.80 -35.83 -9.03
CA SER A 23 20.91 -36.11 -7.91
C SER A 23 20.52 -34.86 -7.10
N MET A 24 21.26 -33.76 -7.20
CA MET A 24 20.93 -32.50 -6.49
C MET A 24 19.75 -31.76 -7.13
N ASN A 25 19.50 -31.91 -8.43
CA ASN A 25 18.42 -31.22 -9.12
C ASN A 25 17.05 -31.87 -8.89
N ASP A 26 17.01 -33.20 -8.66
CA ASP A 26 15.77 -33.91 -8.37
C ASP A 26 15.25 -33.69 -6.95
N SER A 27 16.08 -33.14 -6.04
CA SER A 27 15.72 -32.84 -4.67
C SER A 27 15.11 -31.42 -4.47
N LEU A 28 15.11 -30.57 -5.51
CA LEU A 28 14.55 -29.22 -5.41
C LEU A 28 13.02 -29.27 -5.38
N PRO A 29 12.35 -28.47 -4.54
CA PRO A 29 10.89 -28.42 -4.45
C PRO A 29 10.20 -28.23 -5.80
N ARG A 30 10.78 -27.44 -6.73
CA ARG A 30 10.26 -27.27 -8.10
C ARG A 30 10.17 -28.57 -8.89
N ASN A 31 11.01 -29.56 -8.58
CA ASN A 31 11.13 -30.83 -9.26
C ASN A 31 10.52 -32.00 -8.45
N MET A 32 9.88 -31.71 -7.31
CA MET A 32 9.28 -32.77 -6.47
C MET A 32 8.32 -33.65 -7.25
N SER A 33 8.21 -34.91 -6.84
CA SER A 33 7.17 -35.80 -7.35
C SER A 33 5.80 -35.29 -6.92
N LEU A 34 4.87 -35.21 -7.85
CA LEU A 34 3.50 -34.74 -7.65
C LEU A 34 2.54 -35.80 -8.17
N ASP A 35 1.47 -36.02 -7.43
CA ASP A 35 0.32 -36.72 -7.98
C ASP A 35 -0.27 -35.90 -9.13
N ALA A 36 -0.64 -36.55 -10.20
CA ALA A 36 -1.27 -35.92 -11.34
C ALA A 36 -2.58 -35.21 -10.89
N PHE A 37 -2.87 -34.06 -11.49
CA PHE A 37 -4.15 -33.40 -11.27
C PHE A 37 -5.30 -34.35 -11.59
N ASN A 38 -6.18 -34.58 -10.62
CA ASN A 38 -7.38 -35.39 -10.76
C ASN A 38 -8.64 -34.53 -10.64
N PRO A 39 -9.20 -34.07 -11.76
CA PRO A 39 -10.43 -33.27 -11.74
C PRO A 39 -11.66 -34.09 -11.27
N HIS A 40 -11.63 -35.41 -11.40
CA HIS A 40 -12.73 -36.30 -11.02
C HIS A 40 -12.53 -36.97 -9.66
N ARG A 41 -11.75 -36.34 -8.78
CA ARG A 41 -11.60 -36.84 -7.41
C ARG A 41 -12.94 -36.87 -6.67
N ASP A 42 -13.13 -37.90 -5.82
CA ASP A 42 -14.36 -38.09 -5.06
C ASP A 42 -14.38 -37.35 -3.73
N THR A 43 -13.21 -36.96 -3.22
CA THR A 43 -13.04 -36.38 -1.88
C THR A 43 -12.16 -35.15 -1.91
N PHE A 44 -12.50 -34.22 -1.04
CA PHE A 44 -11.68 -33.06 -0.69
C PHE A 44 -11.84 -32.81 0.82
N VAL A 45 -10.73 -32.65 1.51
CA VAL A 45 -10.69 -32.33 2.94
C VAL A 45 -10.32 -30.87 3.10
N CYS A 46 -11.19 -30.09 3.74
CA CYS A 46 -10.93 -28.70 3.99
C CYS A 46 -9.83 -28.52 5.05
N VAL A 47 -8.74 -27.95 4.66
CA VAL A 47 -7.64 -27.51 5.54
C VAL A 47 -7.57 -26.00 5.49
N HIS A 48 -7.40 -25.34 6.63
CA HIS A 48 -7.25 -23.90 6.69
C HIS A 48 -5.77 -23.53 6.71
N GLU A 49 -5.36 -22.58 5.86
CA GLU A 49 -3.98 -22.09 5.78
C GLU A 49 -3.46 -21.62 7.15
N ALA A 50 -4.29 -20.91 7.90
CA ALA A 50 -3.93 -20.39 9.22
C ALA A 50 -3.56 -21.48 10.24
N ALA A 51 -4.03 -22.73 10.04
CA ALA A 51 -3.74 -23.85 10.92
C ALA A 51 -2.38 -24.52 10.62
N VAL A 52 -1.82 -24.28 9.42
CA VAL A 52 -0.61 -24.98 8.95
C VAL A 52 0.59 -24.07 8.75
N VAL A 53 0.37 -22.76 8.61
CA VAL A 53 1.48 -21.81 8.47
C VAL A 53 2.16 -21.55 9.81
N PRO A 54 3.49 -21.36 9.84
CA PRO A 54 4.19 -20.99 11.07
C PRO A 54 3.78 -19.60 11.54
N ALA A 55 3.84 -19.39 12.85
CA ALA A 55 3.70 -18.08 13.44
C ALA A 55 4.76 -17.13 12.88
N VAL A 56 4.36 -15.92 12.56
CA VAL A 56 5.28 -14.88 12.05
C VAL A 56 5.90 -14.09 13.18
N ASP A 57 7.17 -13.72 13.02
CA ASP A 57 7.84 -12.79 13.93
C ASP A 57 7.17 -11.41 13.85
N PRO A 58 6.76 -10.80 14.99
CA PRO A 58 6.03 -9.52 14.97
C PRO A 58 6.83 -8.35 14.38
N GLU A 59 8.16 -8.37 14.49
CA GLU A 59 9.01 -7.33 13.90
C GLU A 59 9.14 -7.53 12.40
N ALA A 60 9.29 -8.77 11.93
CA ALA A 60 9.28 -9.11 10.52
C ALA A 60 7.92 -8.78 9.86
N ASP A 61 6.82 -8.98 10.59
CA ASP A 61 5.50 -8.59 10.11
C ASP A 61 5.37 -7.07 9.95
N ARG A 62 5.89 -6.27 10.90
CA ARG A 62 5.96 -4.81 10.74
C ARG A 62 6.72 -4.38 9.49
N TRP A 63 7.87 -5.01 9.20
CA TRP A 63 8.62 -4.73 7.98
C TRP A 63 7.83 -5.08 6.72
N ASN A 64 7.18 -6.24 6.70
CA ASN A 64 6.32 -6.63 5.58
C ASN A 64 5.18 -5.64 5.37
N GLN A 65 4.47 -5.27 6.43
CA GLN A 65 3.38 -4.30 6.35
C GLN A 65 3.88 -2.92 5.86
N GLN A 66 5.04 -2.47 6.34
CA GLN A 66 5.64 -1.22 5.85
C GLN A 66 5.96 -1.31 4.36
N ALA A 67 6.56 -2.40 3.89
CA ALA A 67 6.85 -2.63 2.48
C ALA A 67 5.59 -2.63 1.61
N MET A 68 4.52 -3.29 2.06
CA MET A 68 3.21 -3.29 1.38
C MET A 68 2.64 -1.88 1.22
N LYS A 69 2.83 -1.00 2.19
CA LYS A 69 2.39 0.40 2.08
C LYS A 69 3.22 1.21 1.12
N MET A 70 4.53 0.98 1.09
CA MET A 70 5.44 1.65 0.14
C MET A 70 5.13 1.30 -1.32
N THR A 71 4.50 0.15 -1.54
CA THR A 71 4.15 -0.36 -2.89
C THR A 71 2.65 -0.35 -3.16
N SER A 72 1.87 0.25 -2.27
CA SER A 72 0.41 0.27 -2.37
C SER A 72 -0.08 0.75 -3.73
N ALA A 73 -1.09 0.07 -4.27
CA ALA A 73 -1.74 0.48 -5.51
C ALA A 73 -2.47 1.83 -5.41
N LEU A 74 -2.72 2.32 -4.19
CA LEU A 74 -3.24 3.67 -3.95
C LEU A 74 -2.21 4.77 -4.20
N LEU A 75 -0.93 4.43 -4.23
CA LEU A 75 0.14 5.35 -4.59
C LEU A 75 0.27 5.43 -6.12
N TRP A 76 0.58 6.62 -6.64
CA TRP A 76 0.96 6.74 -8.03
C TRP A 76 2.21 5.90 -8.33
N PRO A 77 2.38 5.39 -9.54
CA PRO A 77 3.54 4.54 -9.89
C PRO A 77 4.89 5.15 -9.52
N ASN A 78 5.05 6.46 -9.70
CA ASN A 78 6.26 7.22 -9.35
C ASN A 78 6.43 7.47 -7.83
N GLN A 79 5.42 7.20 -7.03
CA GLN A 79 5.45 7.33 -5.57
C GLN A 79 5.73 5.98 -4.89
N ARG A 80 5.66 4.89 -5.63
CA ARG A 80 5.92 3.56 -5.09
C ARG A 80 7.41 3.35 -4.94
N ASP A 81 7.83 3.05 -3.72
CA ASP A 81 9.24 2.77 -3.41
C ASP A 81 9.46 1.26 -3.35
N TYR A 82 9.59 0.65 -4.52
CA TYR A 82 9.87 -0.78 -4.60
C TYR A 82 11.29 -1.12 -4.11
N VAL A 83 12.27 -0.23 -4.25
CA VAL A 83 13.64 -0.47 -3.76
C VAL A 83 13.65 -0.57 -2.24
N GLY A 84 13.04 0.39 -1.56
CA GLY A 84 12.92 0.34 -0.11
C GLY A 84 12.04 -0.82 0.38
N ALA A 85 10.98 -1.18 -0.37
CA ALA A 85 10.13 -2.31 -0.04
C ALA A 85 10.87 -3.66 -0.14
N VAL A 86 11.68 -3.85 -1.19
CA VAL A 86 12.51 -5.05 -1.35
C VAL A 86 13.46 -5.22 -0.18
N ALA A 87 14.16 -4.17 0.23
CA ALA A 87 15.06 -4.23 1.38
C ALA A 87 14.34 -4.65 2.69
N LEU A 88 13.09 -4.23 2.86
CA LEU A 88 12.27 -4.64 4.00
C LEU A 88 11.79 -6.08 3.87
N TRP A 89 11.38 -6.51 2.67
CA TRP A 89 10.99 -7.90 2.44
C TRP A 89 12.16 -8.86 2.58
N GLU A 90 13.38 -8.50 2.14
CA GLU A 90 14.59 -9.29 2.35
C GLU A 90 14.83 -9.48 3.85
N LYS A 91 14.81 -8.39 4.62
CA LYS A 91 14.99 -8.42 6.07
C LYS A 91 13.92 -9.26 6.78
N ALA A 92 12.67 -9.21 6.32
CA ALA A 92 11.58 -10.04 6.85
C ALA A 92 11.72 -11.51 6.43
N ALA A 93 12.16 -11.78 5.20
CA ALA A 93 12.38 -13.12 4.68
C ALA A 93 13.52 -13.86 5.41
N GLU A 94 14.58 -13.16 5.84
CA GLU A 94 15.63 -13.73 6.70
C GLU A 94 15.06 -14.31 7.99
N ARG A 95 14.00 -13.68 8.54
CA ARG A 95 13.24 -14.19 9.69
C ARG A 95 12.11 -15.16 9.30
N LYS A 96 12.15 -15.72 8.09
CA LYS A 96 11.16 -16.68 7.57
C LYS A 96 9.73 -16.16 7.56
N HIS A 97 9.54 -14.85 7.40
CA HIS A 97 8.22 -14.25 7.23
C HIS A 97 7.67 -14.61 5.84
N TRP A 98 6.82 -15.61 5.79
CA TRP A 98 6.40 -16.25 4.54
C TRP A 98 5.70 -15.29 3.54
N LYS A 99 4.87 -14.34 4.03
CA LYS A 99 4.25 -13.34 3.13
C LYS A 99 5.29 -12.43 2.50
N ALA A 100 6.30 -12.01 3.27
CA ALA A 100 7.40 -11.22 2.73
C ALA A 100 8.23 -12.02 1.72
N MET A 101 8.44 -13.32 1.96
CA MET A 101 9.11 -14.19 0.98
C MET A 101 8.35 -14.23 -0.35
N LEU A 102 7.02 -14.37 -0.32
CA LEU A 102 6.22 -14.39 -1.55
C LEU A 102 6.19 -13.02 -2.26
N ASN A 103 6.11 -11.93 -1.51
CA ASN A 103 6.21 -10.58 -2.09
C ASN A 103 7.59 -10.34 -2.71
N LEU A 104 8.66 -10.77 -2.05
CA LEU A 104 10.02 -10.68 -2.55
C LEU A 104 10.22 -11.53 -3.81
N ALA A 105 9.68 -12.76 -3.83
CA ALA A 105 9.68 -13.62 -5.00
C ALA A 105 8.99 -12.94 -6.20
N ASN A 106 7.84 -12.30 -5.95
CA ASN A 106 7.13 -11.54 -6.97
C ASN A 106 7.94 -10.32 -7.46
N ALA A 107 8.61 -9.60 -6.56
CA ALA A 107 9.48 -8.48 -6.91
C ALA A 107 10.63 -8.91 -7.85
N TYR A 108 11.31 -10.02 -7.53
CA TYR A 108 12.35 -10.58 -8.41
C TYR A 108 11.78 -11.12 -9.73
N ALA A 109 10.60 -11.75 -9.73
CA ALA A 109 9.97 -12.27 -10.94
C ALA A 109 9.60 -11.16 -11.94
N GLN A 110 9.22 -10.00 -11.43
CA GLN A 110 8.76 -8.87 -12.25
C GLN A 110 9.82 -7.77 -12.45
N GLY A 111 10.90 -7.75 -11.68
CA GLY A 111 11.90 -6.68 -11.70
C GLY A 111 11.41 -5.41 -11.01
N LEU A 112 10.69 -5.54 -9.90
CA LEU A 112 10.15 -4.41 -9.13
C LEU A 112 11.13 -4.01 -8.02
N GLY A 113 11.83 -2.90 -8.19
CA GLY A 113 12.83 -2.41 -7.24
C GLY A 113 14.14 -3.20 -7.18
N VAL A 114 14.25 -4.25 -7.98
CA VAL A 114 15.44 -5.08 -8.19
C VAL A 114 15.53 -5.49 -9.66
N ASP A 115 16.69 -5.93 -10.10
CA ASP A 115 16.82 -6.54 -11.41
C ASP A 115 15.98 -7.81 -11.49
N ARG A 116 15.28 -7.98 -12.61
CA ARG A 116 14.48 -9.17 -12.83
C ARG A 116 15.34 -10.43 -12.77
N ASN A 117 15.00 -11.33 -11.85
CA ASN A 117 15.69 -12.59 -11.67
C ASN A 117 14.70 -13.72 -11.33
N THR A 118 14.24 -14.40 -12.35
CA THR A 118 13.23 -15.46 -12.22
C THR A 118 13.76 -16.68 -11.47
N GLU A 119 15.05 -17.02 -11.60
CA GLU A 119 15.65 -18.10 -10.82
C GLU A 119 15.66 -17.77 -9.32
N ARG A 120 16.01 -16.51 -8.96
CA ARG A 120 15.95 -16.05 -7.58
C ARG A 120 14.53 -16.09 -7.02
N ALA A 121 13.54 -15.70 -7.83
CA ALA A 121 12.13 -15.79 -7.46
C ALA A 121 11.73 -17.23 -7.12
N VAL A 122 12.12 -18.19 -7.97
CA VAL A 122 11.84 -19.61 -7.73
C VAL A 122 12.53 -20.10 -6.46
N GLN A 123 13.81 -19.78 -6.24
CA GLN A 123 14.55 -20.18 -5.03
C GLN A 123 13.90 -19.66 -3.73
N ILE A 124 13.42 -18.43 -3.73
CA ILE A 124 12.71 -17.84 -2.58
C ILE A 124 11.39 -18.60 -2.35
N THR A 125 10.65 -18.89 -3.41
CA THR A 125 9.41 -19.66 -3.34
C THR A 125 9.66 -21.08 -2.83
N GLU A 126 10.72 -21.76 -3.27
CA GLU A 126 11.16 -23.05 -2.73
C GLU A 126 11.50 -22.99 -1.24
N GLY A 127 12.11 -21.89 -0.80
CA GLY A 127 12.33 -21.62 0.62
C GLY A 127 11.01 -21.60 1.41
N ALA A 128 9.98 -20.94 0.89
CA ALA A 128 8.66 -20.92 1.50
C ALA A 128 7.94 -22.28 1.42
N MET A 129 8.10 -23.05 0.32
CA MET A 129 7.59 -24.42 0.21
C MET A 129 8.21 -25.34 1.27
N LYS A 130 9.51 -25.22 1.55
CA LYS A 130 10.19 -25.97 2.63
C LYS A 130 9.65 -25.63 4.03
N LEU A 131 9.04 -24.47 4.22
CA LEU A 131 8.33 -24.10 5.44
C LEU A 131 6.89 -24.66 5.47
N GLY A 132 6.46 -25.37 4.42
CA GLY A 132 5.12 -25.93 4.33
C GLY A 132 4.03 -24.93 3.93
N ILE A 133 4.38 -23.73 3.46
CA ILE A 133 3.43 -22.66 3.15
C ILE A 133 2.55 -23.02 1.94
N PRO A 134 1.22 -23.14 2.10
CA PRO A 134 0.31 -23.50 0.99
C PRO A 134 0.37 -22.54 -0.19
N ALA A 135 0.40 -21.23 0.07
CA ALA A 135 0.51 -20.19 -0.95
C ALA A 135 1.82 -20.27 -1.78
N ALA A 136 2.88 -20.89 -1.25
CA ALA A 136 4.12 -21.09 -2.01
C ALA A 136 3.99 -22.20 -3.06
N TYR A 137 3.22 -23.24 -2.77
CA TYR A 137 2.89 -24.28 -3.77
C TYR A 137 1.96 -23.72 -4.85
N ASP A 138 1.02 -22.85 -4.48
CA ASP A 138 0.17 -22.12 -5.43
C ASP A 138 1.00 -21.24 -6.38
N LEU A 139 1.93 -20.46 -5.83
CA LEU A 139 2.84 -19.62 -6.62
C LEU A 139 3.74 -20.47 -7.54
N MET A 140 4.24 -21.62 -7.08
CA MET A 140 5.01 -22.55 -7.91
C MET A 140 4.18 -23.10 -9.08
N GLY A 141 2.90 -23.39 -8.85
CA GLY A 141 1.96 -23.74 -9.93
C GLY A 141 1.86 -22.63 -10.97
N THR A 142 1.74 -21.40 -10.51
CA THR A 142 1.72 -20.21 -11.38
C THR A 142 3.02 -20.04 -12.17
N TYR A 143 4.17 -20.34 -11.57
CA TYR A 143 5.46 -20.31 -12.27
C TYR A 143 5.55 -21.39 -13.35
N HIS A 144 5.08 -22.60 -13.09
CA HIS A 144 5.02 -23.65 -14.11
C HIS A 144 4.03 -23.32 -15.24
N MET A 145 2.89 -22.71 -14.91
CA MET A 145 1.93 -22.31 -15.95
C MET A 145 2.53 -21.29 -16.92
N ASN A 146 3.31 -20.34 -16.41
CA ASN A 146 3.83 -19.20 -17.18
C ASN A 146 5.31 -19.34 -17.60
N GLY A 147 6.00 -20.39 -17.19
CA GLY A 147 7.43 -20.58 -17.49
C GLY A 147 8.34 -19.57 -16.77
N VAL A 148 8.01 -19.17 -15.54
CA VAL A 148 8.80 -18.21 -14.76
C VAL A 148 9.88 -18.93 -13.98
N GLY A 149 11.13 -18.88 -14.46
CA GLY A 149 12.28 -19.54 -13.83
C GLY A 149 12.22 -21.07 -13.79
N VAL A 150 11.22 -21.66 -14.41
CA VAL A 150 11.01 -23.10 -14.60
C VAL A 150 10.51 -23.36 -16.03
N LYS A 151 10.64 -24.60 -16.49
CA LYS A 151 10.04 -24.98 -17.78
C LYS A 151 8.51 -24.86 -17.68
N GLN A 152 7.90 -24.23 -18.69
CA GLN A 152 6.45 -24.15 -18.77
C GLN A 152 5.85 -25.56 -18.89
N ASP A 153 4.93 -25.87 -17.98
CA ASP A 153 4.26 -27.15 -17.91
C ASP A 153 2.90 -27.01 -17.21
N ALA A 154 1.84 -26.99 -17.99
CA ALA A 154 0.48 -26.84 -17.47
C ALA A 154 0.06 -28.06 -16.61
N SER A 155 0.51 -29.26 -16.91
CA SER A 155 0.17 -30.46 -16.12
C SER A 155 0.77 -30.35 -14.71
N ARG A 156 2.03 -29.89 -14.61
CA ARG A 156 2.65 -29.62 -13.31
C ARG A 156 1.98 -28.45 -12.58
N ALA A 157 1.59 -27.42 -13.30
CA ALA A 157 0.88 -26.27 -12.70
C ALA A 157 -0.40 -26.73 -11.99
N TYR A 158 -1.24 -27.49 -12.67
CA TYR A 158 -2.48 -28.02 -12.07
C TYR A 158 -2.19 -28.98 -10.90
N ALA A 159 -1.15 -29.79 -10.98
CA ALA A 159 -0.75 -30.67 -9.88
C ALA A 159 -0.28 -29.88 -8.66
N PHE A 160 0.48 -28.79 -8.84
CA PHE A 160 0.87 -27.88 -7.76
C PHE A 160 -0.33 -27.16 -7.15
N TRP A 161 -1.27 -26.68 -7.96
CA TRP A 161 -2.48 -26.05 -7.45
C TRP A 161 -3.37 -27.01 -6.67
N GLN A 162 -3.48 -28.29 -7.14
CA GLN A 162 -4.17 -29.32 -6.37
C GLN A 162 -3.50 -29.55 -5.01
N LEU A 163 -2.19 -29.71 -4.99
CA LEU A 163 -1.44 -29.87 -3.75
C LEU A 163 -1.57 -28.64 -2.84
N ALA A 164 -1.55 -27.42 -3.41
CA ALA A 164 -1.73 -26.19 -2.67
C ALA A 164 -3.12 -26.12 -2.02
N ALA A 165 -4.18 -26.47 -2.76
CA ALA A 165 -5.54 -26.54 -2.24
C ALA A 165 -5.67 -27.58 -1.11
N ASP A 166 -5.08 -28.77 -1.29
CA ASP A 166 -5.09 -29.82 -0.28
C ASP A 166 -4.28 -29.44 0.98
N LYS A 167 -3.27 -28.57 0.83
CA LYS A 167 -2.50 -28.00 1.95
C LYS A 167 -3.19 -26.80 2.62
N GLY A 168 -4.25 -26.27 2.05
CA GLY A 168 -5.02 -25.18 2.66
C GLY A 168 -4.97 -23.83 1.96
N SER A 169 -4.36 -23.69 0.76
CA SER A 169 -4.35 -22.41 0.03
C SER A 169 -5.75 -21.98 -0.41
N PRO A 170 -6.30 -20.88 0.13
CA PRO A 170 -7.63 -20.41 -0.27
C PRO A 170 -7.66 -19.89 -1.71
N SER A 171 -6.53 -19.40 -2.23
CA SER A 171 -6.40 -18.96 -3.63
C SER A 171 -6.47 -20.14 -4.59
N ALA A 172 -5.72 -21.23 -4.32
CA ALA A 172 -5.77 -22.44 -5.12
C ALA A 172 -7.17 -23.11 -5.07
N MET A 173 -7.82 -23.08 -3.89
CA MET A 173 -9.21 -23.56 -3.75
C MET A 173 -10.19 -22.75 -4.60
N ALA A 174 -10.08 -21.42 -4.60
CA ALA A 174 -10.91 -20.54 -5.41
C ALA A 174 -10.71 -20.81 -6.90
N TYR A 175 -9.44 -20.90 -7.32
CA TYR A 175 -9.09 -21.13 -8.72
C TYR A 175 -9.58 -22.52 -9.21
N LEU A 176 -9.19 -23.58 -8.52
CA LEU A 176 -9.60 -24.95 -8.93
C LEU A 176 -11.11 -25.15 -8.79
N GLY A 177 -11.73 -24.63 -7.73
CA GLY A 177 -13.17 -24.68 -7.57
C GLY A 177 -13.91 -24.07 -8.75
N SER A 178 -13.48 -22.89 -9.23
CA SER A 178 -14.07 -22.28 -10.42
C SER A 178 -13.84 -23.06 -11.71
N LYS A 179 -12.77 -23.87 -11.78
CA LYS A 179 -12.45 -24.72 -12.93
C LYS A 179 -13.22 -26.05 -12.92
N LEU A 180 -13.59 -26.54 -11.75
CA LEU A 180 -14.34 -27.77 -11.54
C LEU A 180 -15.87 -27.58 -11.59
N ASP A 181 -16.35 -26.34 -11.63
CA ASP A 181 -17.78 -26.01 -11.66
C ASP A 181 -18.35 -25.94 -13.10
N ALA A 182 -17.85 -26.74 -14.02
CA ALA A 182 -18.38 -26.83 -15.37
C ALA A 182 -19.51 -27.87 -15.46
N VAL A 183 -20.41 -27.69 -16.41
CA VAL A 183 -21.49 -28.63 -16.69
C VAL A 183 -20.96 -29.91 -17.37
N TYR A 184 -19.88 -29.77 -18.14
CA TYR A 184 -19.19 -30.85 -18.85
C TYR A 184 -17.70 -30.57 -18.92
N ASP A 185 -16.94 -31.63 -19.22
CA ASP A 185 -15.50 -31.50 -19.36
C ASP A 185 -15.10 -30.76 -20.64
N ASP A 186 -14.32 -29.74 -20.51
CA ASP A 186 -13.57 -29.08 -21.58
C ASP A 186 -12.10 -28.89 -21.18
N PRO A 187 -11.30 -29.98 -21.24
CA PRO A 187 -9.90 -29.91 -20.82
C PRO A 187 -9.05 -28.94 -21.64
N LYS A 188 -9.45 -28.64 -22.90
CA LYS A 188 -8.73 -27.66 -23.74
C LYS A 188 -8.85 -26.25 -23.21
N SER A 189 -10.02 -25.88 -22.67
CA SER A 189 -10.26 -24.61 -22.01
C SER A 189 -9.97 -24.65 -20.51
N GLY A 190 -9.57 -25.80 -19.97
CA GLY A 190 -9.22 -26.02 -18.56
C GLY A 190 -10.44 -25.97 -17.63
N PHE A 191 -11.52 -26.64 -18.03
CA PHE A 191 -12.73 -26.80 -17.23
C PHE A 191 -13.16 -28.26 -17.13
N TRP A 192 -13.71 -28.63 -15.99
CA TRP A 192 -14.16 -29.98 -15.69
C TRP A 192 -15.46 -29.99 -14.88
N GLY A 193 -16.28 -31.03 -15.12
CA GLY A 193 -17.56 -31.21 -14.45
C GLY A 193 -17.46 -31.98 -13.14
N ASN A 194 -17.08 -31.31 -12.06
CA ASN A 194 -17.09 -31.89 -10.72
C ASN A 194 -17.61 -30.88 -9.67
N ARG A 195 -18.85 -30.44 -9.88
CA ARG A 195 -19.49 -29.42 -9.03
C ARG A 195 -19.45 -29.78 -7.54
N LYS A 196 -19.59 -31.05 -7.18
CA LYS A 196 -19.52 -31.52 -5.80
C LYS A 196 -18.20 -31.15 -5.10
N ILE A 197 -17.09 -31.32 -5.79
CA ILE A 197 -15.75 -30.97 -5.26
C ILE A 197 -15.52 -29.48 -5.39
N ALA A 198 -15.99 -28.84 -6.47
CA ALA A 198 -15.95 -27.39 -6.67
C ALA A 198 -16.56 -26.66 -5.48
N LEU A 199 -17.80 -26.98 -5.12
CA LEU A 199 -18.48 -26.37 -3.97
C LEU A 199 -17.70 -26.55 -2.67
N LYS A 200 -17.19 -27.76 -2.38
CA LYS A 200 -16.38 -28.00 -1.17
C LYS A 200 -15.12 -27.14 -1.11
N MET A 201 -14.40 -27.00 -2.24
CA MET A 201 -13.22 -26.14 -2.32
C MET A 201 -13.58 -24.67 -2.13
N LEU A 202 -14.61 -24.19 -2.84
CA LEU A 202 -15.07 -22.81 -2.75
C LEU A 202 -15.57 -22.45 -1.35
N GLU A 203 -16.34 -23.32 -0.71
CA GLU A 203 -16.79 -23.15 0.67
C GLU A 203 -15.62 -23.09 1.66
N CYS A 204 -14.63 -23.97 1.48
CA CYS A 204 -13.43 -23.95 2.32
C CYS A 204 -12.61 -22.66 2.14
N GLY A 205 -12.43 -22.20 0.91
CA GLY A 205 -11.76 -20.92 0.63
C GLY A 205 -12.55 -19.73 1.17
N PHE A 206 -13.86 -19.73 1.03
CA PHE A 206 -14.76 -18.72 1.58
C PHE A 206 -14.69 -18.66 3.11
N ALA A 207 -14.71 -19.80 3.79
CA ALA A 207 -14.59 -19.90 5.25
C ALA A 207 -13.25 -19.31 5.78
N GLN A 208 -12.22 -19.25 4.93
CA GLN A 208 -10.93 -18.63 5.24
C GLN A 208 -10.88 -17.12 4.93
N GLY A 209 -11.99 -16.51 4.48
CA GLY A 209 -12.06 -15.09 4.16
C GLY A 209 -11.49 -14.74 2.77
N SER A 210 -11.43 -15.70 1.84
CA SER A 210 -11.01 -15.43 0.47
C SER A 210 -12.10 -14.72 -0.32
N GLY A 211 -11.80 -13.50 -0.80
CA GLY A 211 -12.70 -12.74 -1.65
C GLY A 211 -12.92 -13.38 -3.02
N ASP A 212 -11.91 -14.05 -3.58
CA ASP A 212 -12.05 -14.78 -4.85
C ASP A 212 -12.92 -16.03 -4.68
N ALA A 213 -12.75 -16.77 -3.58
CA ALA A 213 -13.62 -17.91 -3.26
C ALA A 213 -15.07 -17.47 -3.02
N ALA A 214 -15.27 -16.34 -2.34
CA ALA A 214 -16.59 -15.76 -2.12
C ALA A 214 -17.27 -15.39 -3.45
N TYR A 215 -16.53 -14.76 -4.36
CA TYR A 215 -17.05 -14.43 -5.69
C TYR A 215 -17.42 -15.68 -6.48
N ALA A 216 -16.49 -16.64 -6.59
CA ALA A 216 -16.74 -17.88 -7.32
C ALA A 216 -17.90 -18.66 -6.72
N LEU A 217 -17.92 -18.87 -5.40
CA LEU A 217 -19.02 -19.57 -4.72
C LEU A 217 -20.36 -18.85 -4.91
N GLY A 218 -20.37 -17.53 -4.73
CA GLY A 218 -21.57 -16.73 -4.89
C GLY A 218 -22.15 -16.85 -6.30
N THR A 219 -21.32 -16.73 -7.34
CA THR A 219 -21.77 -16.86 -8.74
C THR A 219 -22.18 -18.29 -9.10
N THR A 220 -21.51 -19.30 -8.56
CA THR A 220 -21.90 -20.72 -8.70
C THR A 220 -23.28 -21.01 -8.13
N LEU A 221 -23.68 -20.30 -7.07
CA LEU A 221 -24.97 -20.51 -6.39
C LEU A 221 -26.11 -19.64 -6.95
N VAL A 222 -25.83 -18.74 -7.87
CA VAL A 222 -26.89 -17.91 -8.49
C VAL A 222 -27.79 -18.78 -9.35
N GLY A 223 -29.11 -18.69 -9.08
CA GLY A 223 -30.14 -19.43 -9.81
C GLY A 223 -31.21 -19.99 -8.87
N SER A 224 -31.97 -20.92 -9.38
CA SER A 224 -33.10 -21.53 -8.63
C SER A 224 -33.17 -23.06 -8.79
N ASP A 225 -32.23 -23.66 -9.49
CA ASP A 225 -32.19 -25.10 -9.67
C ASP A 225 -31.63 -25.79 -8.42
N LYS A 226 -32.51 -26.42 -7.67
CA LYS A 226 -32.14 -27.12 -6.43
C LYS A 226 -31.29 -28.37 -6.68
N SER A 227 -31.34 -28.94 -7.86
CA SER A 227 -30.47 -30.09 -8.23
C SER A 227 -29.00 -29.66 -8.40
N LEU A 228 -28.77 -28.36 -8.64
CA LEU A 228 -27.46 -27.74 -8.75
C LEU A 228 -27.05 -26.96 -7.49
N ASP A 229 -27.78 -27.12 -6.38
CA ASP A 229 -27.58 -26.35 -5.12
C ASP A 229 -27.71 -24.82 -5.30
N GLU A 230 -28.43 -24.34 -6.31
CA GLU A 230 -28.63 -22.94 -6.55
C GLU A 230 -29.55 -22.30 -5.49
N ASP A 231 -29.14 -21.18 -4.95
CA ASP A 231 -29.85 -20.41 -3.92
C ASP A 231 -29.45 -18.94 -3.97
N ASN A 232 -30.30 -18.12 -4.58
CA ASN A 232 -30.08 -16.69 -4.73
C ASN A 232 -29.92 -15.95 -3.39
N ALA A 233 -30.65 -16.35 -2.35
CA ALA A 233 -30.54 -15.71 -1.04
C ALA A 233 -29.19 -16.02 -0.36
N ARG A 234 -28.70 -17.24 -0.53
CA ARG A 234 -27.36 -17.64 -0.08
C ARG A 234 -26.27 -16.96 -0.91
N ALA A 235 -26.43 -16.95 -2.23
CA ALA A 235 -25.51 -16.29 -3.16
C ALA A 235 -25.32 -14.81 -2.83
N LEU A 236 -26.42 -14.08 -2.61
CA LEU A 236 -26.38 -12.67 -2.21
C LEU A 236 -25.55 -12.44 -0.95
N LYS A 237 -25.76 -13.26 0.08
CA LYS A 237 -25.00 -13.16 1.35
C LYS A 237 -23.52 -13.43 1.14
N ILE A 238 -23.17 -14.46 0.37
CA ILE A 238 -21.78 -14.83 0.10
C ILE A 238 -21.06 -13.75 -0.71
N LEU A 239 -21.71 -13.20 -1.75
CA LEU A 239 -21.17 -12.09 -2.53
C LEU A 239 -20.95 -10.84 -1.66
N HIS A 240 -21.90 -10.55 -0.78
CA HIS A 240 -21.76 -9.43 0.16
C HIS A 240 -20.61 -9.64 1.15
N GLU A 241 -20.44 -10.83 1.72
CA GLU A 241 -19.27 -11.16 2.53
C GLU A 241 -17.97 -11.07 1.70
N GLY A 242 -18.01 -11.47 0.42
CA GLY A 242 -16.90 -11.30 -0.51
C GLY A 242 -16.43 -9.84 -0.61
N VAL A 243 -17.36 -8.88 -0.60
CA VAL A 243 -17.01 -7.45 -0.57
C VAL A 243 -16.29 -7.09 0.74
N LYS A 244 -16.74 -7.63 1.89
CA LYS A 244 -16.02 -7.43 3.16
C LYS A 244 -14.59 -7.98 3.12
N PHE A 245 -14.41 -9.09 2.41
CA PHE A 245 -13.10 -9.73 2.21
C PHE A 245 -12.23 -9.06 1.14
N GLY A 246 -12.69 -7.97 0.53
CA GLY A 246 -11.93 -7.20 -0.44
C GLY A 246 -12.14 -7.61 -1.90
N SER A 247 -13.19 -8.36 -2.22
CA SER A 247 -13.50 -8.76 -3.60
C SER A 247 -14.13 -7.62 -4.39
N ALA A 248 -13.36 -6.98 -5.27
CA ALA A 248 -13.88 -6.04 -6.26
C ALA A 248 -14.88 -6.70 -7.20
N LYS A 249 -14.66 -7.98 -7.57
CA LYS A 249 -15.54 -8.75 -8.44
C LYS A 249 -16.93 -8.94 -7.81
N SER A 250 -16.98 -9.29 -6.52
CA SER A 250 -18.25 -9.41 -5.79
C SER A 250 -18.99 -8.08 -5.71
N ALA A 251 -18.28 -6.97 -5.48
CA ALA A 251 -18.88 -5.65 -5.46
C ALA A 251 -19.42 -5.23 -6.84
N ALA A 252 -18.67 -5.49 -7.92
CA ALA A 252 -19.10 -5.21 -9.28
C ALA A 252 -20.31 -6.08 -9.69
N TYR A 253 -20.32 -7.36 -9.30
CA TYR A 253 -21.47 -8.23 -9.54
C TYR A 253 -22.73 -7.71 -8.83
N LEU A 254 -22.63 -7.36 -7.55
CA LEU A 254 -23.75 -6.81 -6.79
C LEU A 254 -24.20 -5.45 -7.30
N PHE A 255 -23.29 -4.62 -7.81
CA PHE A 255 -23.67 -3.39 -8.51
C PHE A 255 -24.62 -3.71 -9.67
N GLY A 256 -24.24 -4.59 -10.59
CA GLY A 256 -25.07 -4.97 -11.73
C GLY A 256 -26.40 -5.59 -11.28
N ALA A 257 -26.35 -6.54 -10.34
CA ALA A 257 -27.54 -7.23 -9.84
C ALA A 257 -28.60 -6.28 -9.22
N PHE A 258 -28.18 -5.28 -8.46
CA PHE A 258 -29.09 -4.28 -7.90
C PHE A 258 -29.55 -3.22 -8.93
N ASP A 259 -28.70 -2.85 -9.88
CA ASP A 259 -29.07 -1.88 -10.93
C ASP A 259 -30.09 -2.47 -11.91
N ASP A 260 -29.91 -3.74 -12.28
CA ASP A 260 -30.81 -4.45 -13.21
C ASP A 260 -32.04 -5.05 -12.54
N GLY A 261 -31.98 -5.29 -11.21
CA GLY A 261 -33.04 -5.96 -10.46
C GLY A 261 -33.02 -7.47 -10.67
N ASP A 262 -31.84 -8.06 -10.68
CA ASP A 262 -31.69 -9.51 -10.84
C ASP A 262 -32.33 -10.32 -9.71
N PRO A 263 -32.73 -11.58 -9.95
CA PRO A 263 -33.30 -12.44 -8.94
C PRO A 263 -32.43 -12.60 -7.68
N VAL A 264 -31.11 -12.60 -7.82
CA VAL A 264 -30.15 -12.66 -6.70
C VAL A 264 -30.27 -11.44 -5.79
N ALA A 265 -30.63 -10.28 -6.33
CA ALA A 265 -30.87 -9.04 -5.60
C ALA A 265 -32.32 -8.86 -5.13
N GLY A 266 -33.18 -9.87 -5.32
CA GLY A 266 -34.58 -9.87 -4.94
C GLY A 266 -35.55 -9.47 -6.06
N GLY A 267 -35.11 -9.39 -7.32
CA GLY A 267 -35.95 -9.10 -8.48
C GLY A 267 -36.43 -7.65 -8.60
N VAL A 268 -35.85 -6.73 -7.82
CA VAL A 268 -36.25 -5.32 -7.79
C VAL A 268 -35.00 -4.42 -7.91
N LYS A 269 -35.10 -3.42 -8.78
CA LYS A 269 -34.03 -2.42 -8.95
C LYS A 269 -33.85 -1.59 -7.68
N ASP A 270 -32.62 -1.53 -7.17
CA ASP A 270 -32.21 -0.69 -6.05
C ASP A 270 -30.95 0.10 -6.42
N ARG A 271 -31.17 1.19 -7.15
CA ARG A 271 -30.07 2.04 -7.64
C ARG A 271 -29.22 2.63 -6.53
N ALA A 272 -29.82 2.93 -5.38
CA ALA A 272 -29.08 3.49 -4.26
C ALA A 272 -28.10 2.48 -3.66
N ARG A 273 -28.46 1.19 -3.67
CA ARG A 273 -27.58 0.09 -3.25
C ARG A 273 -26.53 -0.19 -4.32
N ALA A 274 -26.93 -0.21 -5.59
CA ALA A 274 -26.05 -0.37 -6.74
C ALA A 274 -24.92 0.69 -6.72
N GLU A 275 -25.25 1.96 -6.58
CA GLU A 275 -24.28 3.06 -6.55
C GLU A 275 -23.21 2.86 -5.47
N ARG A 276 -23.61 2.42 -4.27
CA ARG A 276 -22.66 2.15 -3.19
C ARG A 276 -21.73 0.98 -3.52
N TYR A 277 -22.25 -0.10 -4.11
CA TYR A 277 -21.41 -1.22 -4.55
C TYR A 277 -20.46 -0.81 -5.69
N SER A 278 -20.88 0.05 -6.61
CA SER A 278 -20.01 0.61 -7.66
C SER A 278 -18.81 1.37 -7.06
N VAL A 279 -19.07 2.24 -6.09
CA VAL A 279 -17.99 2.98 -5.38
C VAL A 279 -17.03 2.03 -4.68
N LEU A 280 -17.56 0.98 -4.05
CA LEU A 280 -16.73 -0.01 -3.35
C LEU A 280 -15.95 -0.87 -4.34
N ALA A 281 -16.52 -1.25 -5.48
CA ALA A 281 -15.83 -1.99 -6.53
C ALA A 281 -14.62 -1.22 -7.05
N ASP A 282 -14.82 0.05 -7.43
CA ASP A 282 -13.75 0.95 -7.89
C ASP A 282 -12.61 1.07 -6.86
N ARG A 283 -12.95 1.15 -5.58
CA ARG A 283 -11.96 1.26 -4.52
C ARG A 283 -11.20 -0.05 -4.31
N LEU A 284 -11.90 -1.17 -4.28
CA LEU A 284 -11.31 -2.50 -4.07
C LEU A 284 -10.41 -2.93 -5.24
N GLU A 285 -10.74 -2.54 -6.47
CA GLU A 285 -9.88 -2.77 -7.62
C GLU A 285 -8.52 -2.06 -7.48
N ARG A 286 -8.53 -0.83 -6.93
CA ARG A 286 -7.31 -0.05 -6.69
C ARG A 286 -6.60 -0.42 -5.37
N ALA A 287 -7.29 -1.07 -4.46
CA ALA A 287 -6.78 -1.43 -3.14
C ALA A 287 -7.17 -2.86 -2.77
N PRO A 288 -6.57 -3.87 -3.40
CA PRO A 288 -6.94 -5.28 -3.20
C PRO A 288 -6.74 -5.78 -1.76
N ASP A 289 -5.90 -5.10 -0.98
CA ASP A 289 -5.67 -5.42 0.43
C ASP A 289 -6.71 -4.79 1.38
N LEU A 290 -7.59 -3.93 0.86
CA LEU A 290 -8.62 -3.30 1.65
C LEU A 290 -9.63 -4.33 2.15
N ARG A 291 -10.03 -4.20 3.41
CA ARG A 291 -11.07 -5.01 4.06
C ARG A 291 -12.16 -4.08 4.59
N LEU A 292 -13.41 -4.51 4.46
CA LEU A 292 -14.59 -3.70 4.75
C LEU A 292 -15.53 -4.38 5.78
N PRO A 293 -15.06 -4.71 6.98
CA PRO A 293 -15.83 -5.49 7.95
C PRO A 293 -17.11 -4.79 8.46
N ASN A 294 -17.21 -3.47 8.28
CA ASN A 294 -18.39 -2.69 8.63
C ASN A 294 -19.33 -2.45 7.43
N LEU A 295 -19.21 -3.22 6.36
CA LEU A 295 -20.03 -3.06 5.16
C LEU A 295 -21.54 -3.00 5.46
N ASP A 296 -22.03 -3.83 6.41
CA ASP A 296 -23.45 -3.83 6.82
C ASP A 296 -23.92 -2.49 7.40
N LYS A 297 -23.01 -1.67 7.92
CA LYS A 297 -23.36 -0.34 8.44
C LYS A 297 -23.64 0.67 7.33
N VAL A 298 -23.10 0.44 6.14
CA VAL A 298 -23.20 1.38 5.01
C VAL A 298 -24.02 0.83 3.84
N VAL A 299 -24.00 -0.50 3.64
CA VAL A 299 -24.78 -1.19 2.60
C VAL A 299 -25.41 -2.45 3.19
N PRO A 300 -26.34 -2.34 4.16
CA PRO A 300 -27.04 -3.53 4.67
C PRO A 300 -27.83 -4.21 3.56
N LEU A 301 -27.92 -5.54 3.59
CA LEU A 301 -28.72 -6.31 2.63
C LEU A 301 -30.23 -6.09 2.81
N PRO A 302 -31.03 -6.23 1.74
CA PRO A 302 -32.50 -6.21 1.85
C PRO A 302 -32.98 -7.28 2.87
N PRO A 303 -34.09 -7.03 3.62
CA PRO A 303 -34.99 -5.88 3.53
C PRO A 303 -34.58 -4.65 4.36
N ALA A 304 -33.38 -4.63 4.95
CA ALA A 304 -32.92 -3.51 5.75
C ALA A 304 -32.83 -2.21 4.92
N LYS A 305 -33.24 -1.09 5.53
CA LYS A 305 -33.16 0.22 4.88
C LYS A 305 -31.72 0.71 4.82
N LEU A 306 -31.35 1.33 3.70
CA LEU A 306 -30.08 2.00 3.57
C LEU A 306 -29.98 3.20 4.53
N PRO A 307 -28.85 3.37 5.25
CA PRO A 307 -28.60 4.59 6.00
C PRO A 307 -28.45 5.78 5.04
N LYS A 308 -28.63 7.00 5.56
CA LYS A 308 -28.34 8.21 4.80
C LYS A 308 -26.86 8.24 4.40
N TRP A 309 -26.61 8.67 3.18
CA TRP A 309 -25.27 8.87 2.65
C TRP A 309 -25.22 10.24 1.96
N ASP A 310 -24.15 10.95 2.14
CA ASP A 310 -23.91 12.29 1.59
C ASP A 310 -23.47 12.29 0.12
N GLY A 311 -23.30 11.09 -0.50
CA GLY A 311 -22.76 10.91 -1.85
C GLY A 311 -21.24 10.99 -1.92
N ASN A 312 -20.55 11.27 -0.83
CA ASN A 312 -19.09 11.29 -0.81
C ASN A 312 -18.53 9.85 -0.73
N LYS A 313 -17.70 9.50 -1.71
CA LYS A 313 -17.10 8.15 -1.84
C LYS A 313 -16.22 7.81 -0.64
N GLU A 314 -15.44 8.75 -0.14
CA GLU A 314 -14.51 8.50 0.97
C GLU A 314 -15.26 8.27 2.29
N THR A 315 -16.33 9.01 2.57
CA THR A 315 -17.14 8.78 3.79
C THR A 315 -17.77 7.40 3.80
N LEU A 316 -18.22 6.89 2.64
CA LEU A 316 -18.75 5.54 2.50
C LEU A 316 -17.66 4.48 2.80
N ILE A 317 -16.49 4.65 2.20
CA ILE A 317 -15.38 3.71 2.32
C ILE A 317 -14.83 3.71 3.75
N ASP A 318 -14.65 4.89 4.35
CA ASP A 318 -14.13 5.01 5.72
C ASP A 318 -15.09 4.42 6.75
N ALA A 319 -16.40 4.59 6.55
CA ALA A 319 -17.41 3.97 7.41
C ALA A 319 -17.48 2.44 7.24
N ALA A 320 -17.17 1.92 6.06
CA ALA A 320 -17.14 0.48 5.78
C ALA A 320 -15.86 -0.21 6.27
N LYS A 321 -14.75 0.53 6.39
CA LYS A 321 -13.50 0.00 6.95
C LYS A 321 -13.69 -0.46 8.40
N ALA A 322 -12.80 -1.35 8.86
CA ALA A 322 -12.67 -1.55 10.29
C ALA A 322 -12.36 -0.19 10.92
N VAL A 323 -13.17 0.20 11.89
CA VAL A 323 -12.62 1.04 12.93
C VAL A 323 -11.48 0.21 13.50
N THR A 324 -10.25 0.56 13.18
CA THR A 324 -9.13 0.15 14.02
C THR A 324 -9.64 0.42 15.42
N SER A 325 -9.84 -0.64 16.20
CA SER A 325 -10.41 -0.56 17.54
C SER A 325 -9.84 0.70 18.14
N ALA A 326 -10.73 1.64 18.48
CA ALA A 326 -10.32 2.90 19.08
C ALA A 326 -9.25 2.52 20.08
N PRO A 327 -8.03 3.05 19.97
CA PRO A 327 -6.93 2.61 20.79
C PRO A 327 -7.48 2.51 22.19
N ALA A 328 -7.36 1.33 22.79
CA ALA A 328 -7.85 1.05 24.12
C ALA A 328 -7.60 2.30 24.94
N SER A 329 -8.62 2.93 25.46
CA SER A 329 -8.71 4.28 26.06
C SER A 329 -7.37 4.97 26.11
N PRO A 330 -7.09 6.04 25.38
CA PRO A 330 -5.77 6.49 25.04
C PRO A 330 -4.88 6.32 26.26
N ALA A 331 -3.93 5.39 26.17
CA ALA A 331 -2.92 5.29 27.21
C ALA A 331 -2.50 6.74 27.38
N LYS A 332 -2.78 7.33 28.56
CA LYS A 332 -2.57 8.76 28.83
C LYS A 332 -1.38 9.20 28.02
N PRO A 333 -1.55 10.06 27.00
CA PRO A 333 -0.47 10.36 26.06
C PRO A 333 0.73 10.64 26.93
N ALA A 334 1.83 9.92 26.67
CA ALA A 334 3.05 10.09 27.47
C ALA A 334 3.23 11.59 27.57
N VAL A 335 3.13 12.12 28.79
CA VAL A 335 2.95 13.53 29.02
C VAL A 335 4.20 14.21 28.47
N ARG A 336 4.12 14.69 27.23
CA ARG A 336 5.14 15.60 26.71
C ARG A 336 5.23 16.76 27.70
N PRO A 337 6.42 17.19 28.11
CA PRO A 337 6.56 18.33 29.00
C PRO A 337 5.66 19.47 28.51
N ALA A 338 4.95 20.12 29.42
CA ALA A 338 3.93 21.14 29.08
C ALA A 338 4.48 22.26 28.17
N SER A 339 5.78 22.52 28.21
CA SER A 339 6.52 23.44 27.34
C SER A 339 6.46 23.09 25.84
N LEU A 340 6.12 21.85 25.46
CA LEU A 340 6.08 21.40 24.07
C LEU A 340 4.65 21.29 23.49
N ARG A 341 3.61 21.75 24.23
CA ARG A 341 2.20 21.57 23.87
C ARG A 341 1.49 22.83 23.39
N THR A 342 2.16 23.95 23.29
CA THR A 342 1.49 25.25 23.14
C THR A 342 1.10 25.62 21.70
N GLY A 343 1.33 24.78 20.71
CA GLY A 343 1.05 25.11 19.31
C GLY A 343 1.90 26.28 18.76
N ARG A 344 2.91 26.69 19.51
CA ARG A 344 3.89 27.70 19.12
C ARG A 344 5.29 27.16 19.34
N ALA A 345 6.21 27.48 18.44
CA ALA A 345 7.61 27.28 18.73
C ALA A 345 7.98 28.14 19.92
N HIS A 346 8.69 27.57 20.87
CA HIS A 346 9.21 28.36 21.99
C HIS A 346 10.43 29.14 21.51
N VAL A 347 10.21 30.37 21.13
CA VAL A 347 11.30 31.34 20.89
C VAL A 347 11.70 31.91 22.24
N PRO A 348 12.97 31.81 22.65
CA PRO A 348 13.42 32.37 23.92
C PRO A 348 13.15 33.88 24.04
N ASP A 349 12.90 34.38 25.26
CA ASP A 349 12.71 35.80 25.50
C ASP A 349 13.93 36.60 24.98
N GLY A 350 13.67 37.69 24.28
CA GLY A 350 14.70 38.52 23.68
C GLY A 350 15.23 38.01 22.33
N TYR A 351 14.61 36.98 21.78
CA TYR A 351 14.94 36.46 20.45
C TYR A 351 13.73 36.51 19.53
N MET A 352 14.01 36.45 18.25
CA MET A 352 13.02 36.41 17.18
C MET A 352 13.37 35.28 16.21
N LEU A 353 12.36 34.67 15.60
CA LEU A 353 12.57 33.68 14.56
C LEU A 353 12.94 34.37 13.24
N LEU A 354 14.04 33.99 12.66
CA LEU A 354 14.40 34.36 11.30
C LEU A 354 13.61 33.42 10.34
N GLU A 355 12.65 33.98 9.64
CA GLU A 355 11.73 33.22 8.79
C GLU A 355 12.40 32.61 7.56
N ARG A 356 13.54 33.15 7.14
CA ARG A 356 14.30 32.63 6.00
C ARG A 356 15.53 31.91 6.48
N PRO A 357 15.68 30.61 6.14
CA PRO A 357 16.94 29.92 6.39
C PRO A 357 18.06 30.54 5.56
N GLN A 358 19.17 30.89 6.21
CA GLN A 358 20.34 31.43 5.52
C GLN A 358 21.05 30.38 4.67
N VAL A 359 20.83 29.12 4.97
CA VAL A 359 21.41 27.97 4.27
C VAL A 359 20.29 27.03 3.86
N ALA A 360 20.28 26.63 2.59
CA ALA A 360 19.36 25.61 2.12
C ALA A 360 19.73 24.25 2.76
N VAL A 361 18.85 23.73 3.59
CA VAL A 361 19.02 22.45 4.27
C VAL A 361 17.98 21.45 3.71
N PRO A 362 18.41 20.30 3.15
CA PRO A 362 17.47 19.33 2.63
C PRO A 362 16.61 18.73 3.77
N PRO A 363 15.38 18.29 3.47
CA PRO A 363 14.55 17.59 4.44
C PRO A 363 15.26 16.37 5.00
N GLN A 364 15.16 16.18 6.31
CA GLN A 364 15.80 15.09 7.05
C GLN A 364 14.77 14.03 7.41
N ALA A 365 15.13 12.75 7.29
CA ALA A 365 14.29 11.66 7.76
C ALA A 365 14.24 11.64 9.32
N GLU A 366 13.12 11.20 9.87
CA GLU A 366 12.93 11.06 11.33
C GLU A 366 13.98 10.19 12.04
N THR A 367 14.73 9.37 11.28
CA THR A 367 15.77 8.50 11.82
C THR A 367 17.14 9.18 11.92
N THR A 368 17.26 10.41 11.43
CA THR A 368 18.50 11.17 11.42
C THR A 368 18.55 12.18 12.56
N ALA A 369 19.68 12.84 12.70
CA ALA A 369 19.86 13.98 13.60
C ALA A 369 19.78 15.29 12.82
N ALA A 370 19.47 16.39 13.50
CA ALA A 370 19.45 17.72 12.91
C ALA A 370 20.87 18.13 12.46
N PRO A 371 21.13 18.33 11.16
CA PRO A 371 22.46 18.67 10.67
C PRO A 371 22.90 20.08 11.03
N VAL A 372 21.92 20.94 11.35
CA VAL A 372 22.10 22.32 11.84
C VAL A 372 21.12 22.59 12.97
N GLY A 373 21.52 23.45 13.93
CA GLY A 373 20.61 23.92 14.95
C GLY A 373 19.56 24.86 14.36
N GLY A 374 18.38 24.89 14.98
CA GLY A 374 17.29 25.75 14.55
C GLY A 374 15.93 25.06 14.61
N TYR A 375 14.95 25.67 13.97
CA TYR A 375 13.57 25.20 13.97
C TYR A 375 13.32 24.27 12.79
N TRP A 376 12.66 23.15 13.08
CA TRP A 376 12.34 22.10 12.12
C TRP A 376 10.86 21.74 12.23
N LEU A 377 10.20 21.59 11.08
CA LEU A 377 8.80 21.21 10.97
C LEU A 377 8.68 19.76 10.54
N ALA A 378 8.01 18.95 11.35
CA ALA A 378 7.70 17.57 11.02
C ALA A 378 6.53 17.48 10.02
N GLN A 379 6.69 16.68 8.97
CA GLN A 379 5.63 16.43 7.99
C GLN A 379 5.68 14.97 7.50
N LEU A 380 4.52 14.38 7.28
CA LEU A 380 4.41 13.13 6.55
C LEU A 380 4.82 13.37 5.09
N LYS A 381 5.72 12.54 4.58
CA LYS A 381 6.23 12.65 3.22
C LYS A 381 5.13 12.47 2.17
N TYR A 382 4.20 11.55 2.42
CA TYR A 382 3.15 11.19 1.48
C TYR A 382 1.79 11.18 2.20
N PRO A 383 1.18 12.33 2.43
CA PRO A 383 -0.16 12.37 2.98
C PRO A 383 -1.17 11.87 1.95
N VAL A 384 -1.93 10.82 2.28
CA VAL A 384 -2.91 10.19 1.38
C VAL A 384 -4.33 10.16 1.96
N ALA A 385 -4.49 10.45 3.24
CA ALA A 385 -5.78 10.49 3.91
C ALA A 385 -6.00 11.86 4.56
N GLU A 386 -7.25 12.25 4.75
CA GLU A 386 -7.61 13.51 5.39
C GLU A 386 -6.91 13.70 6.75
N ARG A 387 -6.85 12.64 7.57
CA ARG A 387 -6.11 12.67 8.85
C ARG A 387 -4.62 12.98 8.70
N HIS A 388 -3.99 12.61 7.57
CA HIS A 388 -2.58 12.92 7.30
C HIS A 388 -2.37 14.41 7.01
N PHE A 389 -3.30 15.01 6.26
CA PHE A 389 -3.27 16.45 6.00
C PHE A 389 -3.58 17.23 7.28
N ALA A 390 -4.58 16.77 8.06
CA ALA A 390 -4.90 17.36 9.36
C ALA A 390 -3.71 17.27 10.32
N TRP A 391 -2.99 16.13 10.34
CA TRP A 391 -1.78 15.97 11.14
C TRP A 391 -0.68 16.93 10.69
N ASN A 392 -0.39 17.00 9.40
CA ASN A 392 0.59 17.93 8.86
C ASN A 392 0.22 19.39 9.18
N ALA A 393 -1.07 19.74 9.08
CA ALA A 393 -1.57 21.06 9.41
C ALA A 393 -1.43 21.42 10.90
N ALA A 394 -1.51 20.43 11.77
CA ALA A 394 -1.39 20.62 13.22
C ALA A 394 0.07 20.69 13.71
N GLN A 395 1.04 20.37 12.85
CA GLN A 395 2.44 20.42 13.27
C GLN A 395 2.91 21.86 13.41
N VAL A 396 3.72 22.08 14.45
CA VAL A 396 4.42 23.34 14.68
C VAL A 396 5.91 23.07 14.64
N PRO A 397 6.72 24.00 14.12
CA PRO A 397 8.16 23.85 14.15
C PRO A 397 8.68 23.77 15.58
N MET A 398 9.64 22.88 15.78
CA MET A 398 10.29 22.63 17.05
C MET A 398 11.77 22.92 16.93
N HIS A 399 12.35 23.49 17.99
CA HIS A 399 13.79 23.78 18.01
C HIS A 399 14.57 22.49 18.32
N TYR A 400 15.60 22.24 17.51
CA TYR A 400 16.59 21.17 17.71
C TYR A 400 18.00 21.77 17.70
N ARG A 401 18.87 21.25 18.54
CA ARG A 401 20.30 21.55 18.49
C ARG A 401 20.95 20.81 17.34
N LYS A 402 22.07 21.29 16.86
CA LYS A 402 22.88 20.52 15.90
C LYS A 402 23.22 19.14 16.50
N GLU A 403 23.04 18.09 15.69
CA GLU A 403 23.26 16.66 16.05
C GLU A 403 22.24 16.10 17.05
N GLU A 404 21.22 16.84 17.43
CA GLU A 404 20.10 16.33 18.22
C GLU A 404 19.21 15.43 17.37
N LEU A 405 18.80 14.28 17.94
CA LEU A 405 17.89 13.35 17.25
C LEU A 405 16.48 13.94 17.20
N PHE A 406 15.83 13.81 16.04
CA PHE A 406 14.46 14.26 15.88
C PHE A 406 13.50 13.45 16.76
N ASP A 407 12.50 14.13 17.30
CA ASP A 407 11.42 13.52 18.07
C ASP A 407 10.54 12.66 17.16
N ARG A 408 10.49 11.38 17.46
CA ARG A 408 9.71 10.38 16.70
C ARG A 408 8.28 10.21 17.24
N SER A 409 7.88 11.00 18.22
CA SER A 409 6.52 10.91 18.73
C SER A 409 5.50 11.36 17.69
N ARG A 410 4.46 10.55 17.50
CA ARG A 410 3.48 10.71 16.43
C ARG A 410 2.06 10.70 16.99
N PRO A 411 1.69 11.63 17.87
CA PRO A 411 0.34 11.63 18.41
C PRO A 411 -0.69 11.75 17.29
N GLY A 412 -1.63 10.80 17.24
CA GLY A 412 -2.66 10.77 16.20
C GLY A 412 -2.28 10.08 14.89
N LEU A 413 -1.03 9.62 14.74
CA LEU A 413 -0.60 8.76 13.64
C LEU A 413 -0.31 7.34 14.14
N ILE A 414 -0.61 6.36 13.30
CA ILE A 414 -0.16 4.98 13.48
C ILE A 414 1.20 4.80 12.77
N PRO A 415 2.04 3.85 13.17
CA PRO A 415 3.35 3.61 12.55
C PRO A 415 3.28 3.44 11.04
N GLU A 416 2.12 3.02 10.59
CA GLU A 416 1.79 2.71 9.22
C GLU A 416 1.51 3.92 8.33
N ASP A 417 1.27 5.08 8.87
CA ASP A 417 0.92 6.27 8.08
C ASP A 417 2.09 6.84 7.24
N GLY A 418 3.26 6.22 7.32
CA GLY A 418 4.42 6.57 6.50
C GLY A 418 5.53 7.25 7.28
N ARG A 419 6.57 7.69 6.56
CA ARG A 419 7.75 8.34 7.16
C ARG A 419 7.50 9.82 7.38
N ILE A 420 7.97 10.32 8.53
CA ILE A 420 8.04 11.74 8.83
C ILE A 420 9.37 12.29 8.32
N PHE A 421 9.29 13.46 7.68
CA PHE A 421 10.44 14.27 7.31
C PHE A 421 10.40 15.59 8.07
N PHE A 422 11.57 16.03 8.48
CA PHE A 422 11.77 17.29 9.18
C PHE A 422 12.31 18.31 8.18
N HIS A 423 11.57 19.39 8.01
CA HIS A 423 11.90 20.49 7.14
C HIS A 423 12.47 21.65 7.96
N TYR A 424 13.64 22.13 7.60
CA TYR A 424 14.27 23.26 8.26
C TYR A 424 13.49 24.53 7.93
N VAL A 425 13.04 25.26 8.95
CA VAL A 425 12.24 26.47 8.79
C VAL A 425 12.98 27.75 9.15
N GLY A 426 14.03 27.67 9.90
CA GLY A 426 14.81 28.83 10.26
C GLY A 426 15.51 28.72 11.60
N ASP A 427 16.15 29.80 12.01
CA ASP A 427 16.83 29.94 13.29
C ASP A 427 16.36 31.21 14.01
N VAL A 428 16.76 31.37 15.27
CA VAL A 428 16.47 32.56 16.08
C VAL A 428 17.63 33.54 16.02
N ILE A 429 17.27 34.80 16.04
CA ILE A 429 18.23 35.90 16.17
C ILE A 429 17.88 36.72 17.41
N PRO A 430 18.86 37.39 18.07
CA PRO A 430 18.56 38.33 19.14
C PRO A 430 17.60 39.40 18.67
N MET A 431 16.62 39.74 19.50
CA MET A 431 15.68 40.81 19.22
C MET A 431 16.41 42.14 19.22
N PRO A 432 16.36 42.94 18.16
CA PRO A 432 17.00 44.25 18.16
C PRO A 432 16.32 45.19 19.14
N ALA A 433 17.09 46.11 19.69
CA ALA A 433 16.61 47.11 20.67
C ALA A 433 15.62 48.12 20.08
N GLN A 434 15.45 48.16 18.75
CA GLN A 434 14.49 49.05 18.07
C GLN A 434 13.46 48.23 17.28
N PRO A 435 12.24 48.79 17.07
CA PRO A 435 11.21 48.10 16.29
C PRO A 435 11.69 47.75 14.88
N LEU A 436 11.36 46.55 14.45
CA LEU A 436 11.79 45.94 13.18
C LEU A 436 10.92 46.37 12.00
N GLU A 437 10.52 47.61 11.90
CA GLU A 437 9.72 48.09 10.75
C GLU A 437 10.41 47.86 9.39
N SER A 438 11.72 47.64 9.41
CA SER A 438 12.52 47.39 8.21
C SER A 438 12.82 45.91 7.93
N HIS A 439 12.38 44.98 8.78
CA HIS A 439 12.63 43.55 8.61
C HIS A 439 11.32 42.74 8.55
N PRO A 440 10.65 42.71 7.40
CA PRO A 440 9.40 41.97 7.25
C PRO A 440 9.54 40.43 7.41
N ARG A 441 10.75 39.92 7.59
CA ARG A 441 11.09 38.50 7.60
C ARG A 441 11.31 37.89 8.96
N VAL A 442 10.97 38.62 10.02
CA VAL A 442 11.19 38.18 11.39
C VAL A 442 9.87 38.18 12.12
N THR A 443 9.55 37.05 12.76
CA THR A 443 8.30 36.87 13.50
C THR A 443 8.60 36.47 14.93
N GLN A 444 8.06 37.21 15.88
CA GLN A 444 8.25 36.96 17.30
C GLN A 444 7.23 35.92 17.81
N GLY A 445 7.72 34.83 18.41
CA GLY A 445 6.90 33.89 19.16
C GLY A 445 5.92 33.06 18.33
N ILE A 446 5.92 33.22 17.00
CA ILE A 446 5.10 32.46 16.06
C ILE A 446 6.02 31.90 15.01
N VAL A 447 6.03 30.62 14.87
CA VAL A 447 6.74 29.99 13.78
C VAL A 447 5.86 29.98 12.54
N ARG A 448 5.98 31.02 11.80
CA ARG A 448 5.65 31.04 10.39
C ARG A 448 6.96 31.08 9.65
N ALA A 449 7.20 30.07 8.91
CA ALA A 449 8.44 29.96 8.19
C ALA A 449 8.49 30.92 7.02
N VAL A 450 7.77 32.02 6.99
CA VAL A 450 7.65 32.70 5.74
C VAL A 450 7.22 34.11 5.79
N GLU A 451 7.78 34.82 4.88
CA GLU A 451 7.27 36.12 4.47
C GLU A 451 5.86 35.98 3.89
N PHE A 452 5.14 37.08 4.01
CA PHE A 452 3.86 37.17 3.33
C PHE A 452 4.09 37.14 1.81
N PRO A 453 3.23 36.40 1.07
CA PRO A 453 3.28 36.38 -0.37
C PRO A 453 3.16 37.80 -0.94
N ASP A 454 3.85 38.06 -2.05
CA ASP A 454 3.65 39.33 -2.74
C ASP A 454 2.24 39.31 -3.37
N PRO A 455 1.31 40.15 -2.87
CA PRO A 455 -0.06 40.17 -3.34
C PRO A 455 -0.19 40.69 -4.77
N ALA A 456 0.84 41.32 -5.33
CA ALA A 456 0.84 41.84 -6.69
C ALA A 456 1.07 40.74 -7.73
N ILE A 457 1.68 39.59 -7.36
CA ILE A 457 2.02 38.52 -8.29
C ILE A 457 1.21 37.29 -7.99
N ARG A 458 0.09 37.15 -8.70
CA ARG A 458 -0.84 36.04 -8.55
C ARG A 458 -1.14 35.35 -9.89
N CYS A 459 -1.36 34.05 -9.83
CA CYS A 459 -1.72 33.25 -11.01
C CYS A 459 -2.76 32.19 -10.66
N ARG A 460 -3.71 31.93 -11.54
CA ARG A 460 -4.64 30.81 -11.37
C ARG A 460 -3.96 29.49 -11.69
N GLY A 461 -4.29 28.43 -10.97
CA GLY A 461 -3.69 27.11 -11.15
C GLY A 461 -3.91 26.47 -12.53
N THR A 462 -4.80 27.02 -13.35
CA THR A 462 -5.05 26.60 -14.74
C THR A 462 -4.15 27.28 -15.76
N ARG A 463 -3.36 28.27 -15.35
CA ARG A 463 -2.45 29.00 -16.24
C ARG A 463 -1.01 28.53 -16.06
N ALA A 464 -0.18 28.77 -17.06
CA ALA A 464 1.24 28.58 -16.95
C ALA A 464 1.86 29.56 -15.93
N CYS A 465 2.88 29.12 -15.22
CA CYS A 465 3.61 29.89 -14.24
C CYS A 465 4.25 31.12 -14.89
N PRO A 466 3.95 32.34 -14.45
CA PRO A 466 4.46 33.56 -15.08
C PRO A 466 5.92 33.87 -14.72
N VAL A 467 6.43 33.40 -13.57
CA VAL A 467 7.81 33.64 -13.13
C VAL A 467 8.33 32.46 -12.32
N THR A 468 9.56 32.07 -12.56
CA THR A 468 10.21 31.00 -11.79
C THR A 468 10.35 31.38 -10.32
N GLY A 469 9.99 30.46 -9.42
CA GLY A 469 10.17 30.68 -7.98
C GLY A 469 9.28 29.76 -7.15
N ILE A 470 9.16 30.13 -5.88
CA ILE A 470 8.27 29.48 -4.93
C ILE A 470 6.92 30.19 -4.93
N TRP A 471 5.89 29.40 -5.03
CA TRP A 471 4.51 29.82 -5.10
C TRP A 471 3.71 29.21 -3.96
N GLN A 472 2.91 30.02 -3.29
CA GLN A 472 1.96 29.60 -2.27
C GLN A 472 0.59 29.35 -2.92
N ALA A 473 0.00 28.21 -2.64
CA ALA A 473 -1.34 27.87 -3.08
C ALA A 473 -2.39 28.23 -2.04
N ASP A 474 -3.48 28.85 -2.48
CA ASP A 474 -4.64 29.15 -1.64
C ASP A 474 -5.94 28.92 -2.43
N VAL A 475 -7.00 28.56 -1.71
CA VAL A 475 -8.39 28.54 -2.22
C VAL A 475 -9.22 29.56 -1.45
N ALA A 476 -10.40 29.92 -1.98
CA ALA A 476 -11.32 30.82 -1.30
C ALA A 476 -11.67 30.31 0.11
N GLY A 477 -11.85 31.21 1.05
CA GLY A 477 -12.07 30.88 2.47
C GLY A 477 -13.33 30.06 2.77
N ASP A 478 -14.31 30.10 1.87
CA ASP A 478 -15.57 29.33 1.89
C ASP A 478 -15.45 27.96 1.18
N HIS A 479 -14.31 27.67 0.56
CA HIS A 479 -14.08 26.37 -0.07
C HIS A 479 -14.03 25.26 1.01
N PRO A 480 -14.65 24.07 0.79
CA PRO A 480 -14.69 22.99 1.78
C PRO A 480 -13.30 22.54 2.28
N TRP A 481 -12.29 22.70 1.45
CA TRP A 481 -10.90 22.34 1.78
C TRP A 481 -10.05 23.52 2.28
N ALA A 482 -10.63 24.71 2.47
CA ALA A 482 -9.85 25.92 2.82
C ALA A 482 -8.98 25.72 4.08
N ALA A 483 -9.55 25.14 5.14
CA ALA A 483 -8.83 24.92 6.40
C ALA A 483 -7.61 23.99 6.25
N THR A 484 -7.69 23.02 5.36
CA THR A 484 -6.62 22.05 5.10
C THR A 484 -5.65 22.53 4.01
N PHE A 485 -6.16 23.26 3.03
CA PHE A 485 -5.39 23.66 1.87
C PHE A 485 -4.63 24.98 2.09
N ASN A 486 -5.25 26.00 2.71
CA ASN A 486 -4.67 27.33 2.91
C ASN A 486 -3.64 27.34 4.05
N GLN A 487 -2.67 26.47 3.95
CA GLN A 487 -1.60 26.35 4.93
C GLN A 487 -0.30 26.92 4.35
N TRP A 488 0.46 27.65 5.15
CA TRP A 488 1.69 28.32 4.74
C TRP A 488 2.72 27.38 4.04
N TYR A 489 2.72 26.10 4.34
CA TYR A 489 3.61 25.12 3.74
C TYR A 489 3.09 24.52 2.42
N ARG A 490 1.92 24.95 1.93
CA ARG A 490 1.38 24.56 0.61
C ARG A 490 2.06 25.34 -0.50
N GLN A 491 3.35 25.09 -0.65
CA GLN A 491 4.21 25.78 -1.58
C GLN A 491 4.79 24.83 -2.62
N ALA A 492 5.01 25.33 -3.81
CA ALA A 492 5.67 24.63 -4.87
C ALA A 492 6.73 25.53 -5.53
N TYR A 493 7.86 24.94 -5.86
CA TYR A 493 8.80 25.55 -6.80
C TYR A 493 8.34 25.25 -8.21
N VAL A 494 8.02 26.28 -8.99
CA VAL A 494 7.52 26.17 -10.36
C VAL A 494 8.36 27.04 -11.27
N ARG A 495 8.74 26.51 -12.43
CA ARG A 495 9.50 27.26 -13.44
C ARG A 495 8.55 28.08 -14.29
N GLN A 496 9.03 29.20 -14.80
CA GLN A 496 8.29 30.00 -15.78
C GLN A 496 7.89 29.12 -16.99
N GLY A 497 6.63 29.17 -17.37
CA GLY A 497 6.06 28.38 -18.45
C GLY A 497 5.53 27.00 -18.04
N ASP A 498 5.93 26.45 -16.87
CA ASP A 498 5.43 25.18 -16.38
C ASP A 498 4.00 25.32 -15.82
N THR A 499 3.28 24.20 -15.79
CA THR A 499 1.98 24.13 -15.13
C THR A 499 2.13 24.01 -13.62
N PHE A 500 1.24 24.64 -12.87
CA PHE A 500 1.18 24.46 -11.42
C PHE A 500 0.76 23.03 -11.04
N PRO A 501 1.24 22.52 -9.89
CA PRO A 501 0.82 21.22 -9.39
C PRO A 501 -0.71 21.12 -9.25
N ASP A 502 -1.29 20.03 -9.72
CA ASP A 502 -2.71 19.73 -9.53
C ASP A 502 -2.95 19.20 -8.11
N PRO A 503 -3.78 19.88 -7.28
CA PRO A 503 -4.06 19.41 -5.92
C PRO A 503 -4.68 18.01 -5.87
N ARG A 504 -5.39 17.60 -6.90
CA ARG A 504 -5.98 16.26 -6.99
C ARG A 504 -4.92 15.17 -7.03
N ALA A 505 -3.72 15.49 -7.51
CA ALA A 505 -2.58 14.58 -7.43
C ALA A 505 -2.12 14.31 -5.98
N MET A 506 -2.51 15.16 -5.05
CA MET A 506 -2.28 15.00 -3.60
C MET A 506 -3.53 14.48 -2.87
N HIS A 507 -4.50 13.93 -3.61
CA HIS A 507 -5.79 13.44 -3.09
C HIS A 507 -6.65 14.51 -2.40
N LEU A 508 -6.46 15.77 -2.77
CA LEU A 508 -7.32 16.87 -2.39
C LEU A 508 -8.34 17.08 -3.50
N ASP A 509 -9.61 17.04 -3.17
CA ASP A 509 -10.70 17.32 -4.14
C ASP A 509 -10.83 18.85 -4.33
N VAL A 510 -9.77 19.42 -4.87
CA VAL A 510 -9.63 20.86 -5.17
C VAL A 510 -9.31 20.98 -6.66
N SER A 511 -10.18 21.63 -7.40
CA SER A 511 -9.93 21.89 -8.82
C SER A 511 -8.79 22.92 -8.99
N PRO A 512 -7.84 22.72 -9.93
CA PRO A 512 -6.85 23.75 -10.26
C PRO A 512 -7.46 25.11 -10.60
N ALA A 513 -8.71 25.14 -11.06
CA ALA A 513 -9.43 26.39 -11.34
C ALA A 513 -9.79 27.18 -10.08
N ASP A 514 -9.90 26.51 -8.94
CA ASP A 514 -10.23 27.13 -7.65
C ASP A 514 -8.99 27.59 -6.91
N VAL A 515 -7.79 27.17 -7.37
CA VAL A 515 -6.52 27.53 -6.73
C VAL A 515 -5.99 28.82 -7.28
N THR A 516 -5.65 29.72 -6.36
CA THR A 516 -4.86 30.91 -6.63
C THR A 516 -3.45 30.68 -6.11
N TRP A 517 -2.48 30.82 -6.97
CA TRP A 517 -1.06 30.78 -6.62
C TRP A 517 -0.55 32.21 -6.46
N THR A 518 0.11 32.47 -5.33
CA THR A 518 0.76 33.75 -5.05
C THR A 518 2.25 33.54 -4.99
N TRP A 519 3.01 34.35 -5.71
CA TRP A 519 4.45 34.25 -5.73
C TRP A 519 5.06 34.64 -4.39
N TRP A 520 5.93 33.82 -3.89
CA TRP A 520 6.68 34.06 -2.69
C TRP A 520 8.13 34.29 -3.07
N ASN A 521 8.64 35.37 -2.61
CA ASN A 521 10.05 35.70 -2.77
C ASN A 521 10.91 34.47 -2.40
N GLU A 522 12.16 34.44 -2.53
CA GLU A 522 13.16 33.37 -2.33
C GLU A 522 12.99 32.45 -1.09
N ALA A 523 11.88 32.48 -0.36
CA ALA A 523 11.69 31.70 0.86
C ALA A 523 11.70 30.19 0.60
N ASN A 524 12.61 29.47 1.24
CA ASN A 524 12.78 28.03 1.12
C ASN A 524 12.59 27.31 2.46
N HIS A 525 11.37 27.26 2.93
CA HIS A 525 11.09 26.56 4.17
C HIS A 525 10.55 25.14 3.95
N LEU A 526 10.49 24.68 2.73
CA LEU A 526 10.24 23.27 2.42
C LEU A 526 11.53 22.47 2.22
N GLY A 527 12.69 23.09 2.51
CA GLY A 527 13.97 22.41 2.46
C GLY A 527 14.48 22.05 1.06
N PHE A 528 14.13 22.84 0.06
CA PHE A 528 14.75 22.66 -1.27
C PHE A 528 16.23 22.99 -1.19
N ALA A 529 17.06 22.03 -1.49
CA ALA A 529 18.52 22.14 -1.31
C ALA A 529 19.18 23.19 -2.20
N LYS A 530 18.55 23.63 -3.29
CA LYS A 530 19.04 24.65 -4.20
C LYS A 530 17.87 25.41 -4.79
N LEU A 531 17.64 26.61 -4.30
CA LEU A 531 16.76 27.54 -4.98
C LEU A 531 17.56 28.35 -5.98
N PRO A 532 17.16 28.43 -7.25
CA PRO A 532 17.73 29.41 -8.16
C PRO A 532 17.36 30.81 -7.65
N GLN A 533 18.25 31.77 -7.87
CA GLN A 533 17.93 33.17 -7.60
C GLN A 533 16.75 33.58 -8.50
N VAL A 534 15.68 34.08 -7.88
CA VAL A 534 14.51 34.55 -8.60
C VAL A 534 14.72 36.01 -8.95
N SER A 535 14.72 36.32 -10.22
CA SER A 535 14.74 37.70 -10.71
C SER A 535 13.36 38.33 -10.58
N VAL A 536 13.22 39.31 -9.72
CA VAL A 536 11.95 40.03 -9.49
C VAL A 536 11.59 40.94 -10.67
N GLY A 537 12.54 41.26 -11.56
CA GLY A 537 12.39 42.29 -12.58
C GLY A 537 11.32 42.03 -13.65
N ASN A 538 10.96 40.77 -13.88
CA ASN A 538 10.01 40.38 -14.96
C ASN A 538 8.65 39.93 -14.43
N ALA A 539 8.40 39.98 -13.13
CA ALA A 539 7.19 39.40 -12.54
C ALA A 539 5.95 40.29 -12.72
N SER A 540 6.14 41.62 -12.80
CA SER A 540 5.04 42.58 -12.95
C SER A 540 4.45 42.64 -14.36
N GLU A 541 5.17 42.19 -15.37
CA GLU A 541 4.68 42.22 -16.78
C GLU A 541 3.79 41.03 -17.14
N ASN A 542 3.78 39.96 -16.31
CA ASN A 542 3.09 38.70 -16.63
C ASN A 542 2.01 38.30 -15.60
N ALA A 543 1.65 39.16 -14.66
CA ALA A 543 0.66 38.89 -13.60
C ALA A 543 -0.81 38.93 -14.03
#